data_dc8ef45ba56caa9183e8158ea358316b
#
_entry.id   dc8ef45ba56caa9183e8158ea358316b
#
_cell.length_a   1.000
_cell.length_b   1.000
_cell.length_c   1.000
_cell.angle_alpha   90.00
_cell.angle_beta   90.00
_cell.angle_gamma   90.00
#
_symmetry.space_group_name_H-M   'P 1'
#
loop_
_entity.id
_entity.type
_entity.pdbx_description
1 polymer ?
#
loop_
_entity_poly.entity_id
_entity_poly.type
_entity_poly.pdbx_seq_one_letter_code
_entity_poly.pdbx_strand_id
1 'polypeptide(L)'
;MVEKEEKGPSDEQWVDEVVARAVERSIENSPEFMPSDLEAETGQGPSELPESTSAKTESGDLHEGPSNLVRDSFLSPYPDDEIHDEGIEPEDERPRKKPVKSFLEWGAVILGALLVAFLIKTFLMQAYYIPSSSMAPTLQVGDRVLVNKLSYKVGDIGRGDLVVFRRPSTEDTGKTDLIKRVIGLEGELIEIIDGRIYVTESGSSTRQVLVEPYLSSSTSTEIPNGFQDTDSCEVATETSCLIPENYVFVLGDNRAGSRDSRFFGPIDEDMVVGRAFIRLWPISSLKFL
;
A
#
# COMPACT_ATOMS: atom_id res chain seq x y z
N MET A 1 51.01 -19.84 2.08
CA MET A 1 50.58 -18.62 1.37
C MET A 1 49.10 -18.56 1.61
N VAL A 2 48.65 -17.71 2.51
CA VAL A 2 47.21 -17.55 2.81
C VAL A 2 46.76 -16.38 1.99
N GLU A 3 45.93 -16.63 1.00
CA GLU A 3 45.30 -15.63 0.17
C GLU A 3 44.26 -14.88 1.05
N LYS A 4 44.43 -13.58 1.15
CA LYS A 4 43.61 -12.73 1.94
C LYS A 4 42.36 -12.43 1.09
N GLU A 5 41.23 -13.04 1.43
CA GLU A 5 39.94 -12.73 0.87
C GLU A 5 39.60 -11.26 1.15
N GLU A 6 39.56 -10.45 0.13
CA GLU A 6 39.12 -9.05 0.20
C GLU A 6 37.60 -9.03 0.41
N LYS A 7 37.20 -8.70 1.63
CA LYS A 7 35.81 -8.55 2.02
C LYS A 7 35.22 -7.36 1.26
N GLY A 8 34.27 -7.60 0.37
CA GLY A 8 33.55 -6.56 -0.35
C GLY A 8 32.84 -5.59 0.63
N PRO A 9 32.54 -4.37 0.19
CA PRO A 9 31.92 -3.35 1.04
C PRO A 9 30.58 -3.83 1.60
N SER A 10 30.29 -3.48 2.85
CA SER A 10 29.00 -3.76 3.49
C SER A 10 27.86 -3.01 2.76
N ASP A 11 26.62 -3.52 2.86
CA ASP A 11 25.46 -2.91 2.19
C ASP A 11 25.26 -1.43 2.55
N GLU A 12 25.61 -1.02 3.77
CA GLU A 12 25.60 0.40 4.18
C GLU A 12 26.69 1.22 3.47
N GLN A 13 27.90 0.68 3.32
CA GLN A 13 28.98 1.34 2.60
C GLN A 13 28.68 1.50 1.12
N TRP A 14 27.98 0.53 0.52
CA TRP A 14 27.57 0.62 -0.88
C TRP A 14 26.49 1.71 -1.07
N VAL A 15 25.52 1.81 -0.17
CA VAL A 15 24.49 2.85 -0.21
C VAL A 15 25.13 4.24 -0.09
N ASP A 16 26.06 4.41 0.85
CA ASP A 16 26.77 5.67 1.07
C ASP A 16 27.62 6.04 -0.16
N GLU A 17 28.29 5.09 -0.80
CA GLU A 17 29.08 5.32 -2.01
C GLU A 17 28.21 5.69 -3.22
N VAL A 18 27.05 5.03 -3.39
CA VAL A 18 26.09 5.38 -4.48
C VAL A 18 25.47 6.74 -4.24
N VAL A 19 25.12 7.07 -3.00
CA VAL A 19 24.59 8.39 -2.63
C VAL A 19 25.64 9.46 -2.86
N ALA A 20 26.89 9.24 -2.44
CA ALA A 20 27.98 10.18 -2.67
C ALA A 20 28.22 10.45 -4.16
N ARG A 21 28.25 9.41 -4.99
CA ARG A 21 28.39 9.56 -6.45
C ARG A 21 27.18 10.24 -7.11
N ALA A 22 25.96 10.01 -6.59
CA ALA A 22 24.76 10.68 -7.10
C ALA A 22 24.77 12.17 -6.75
N VAL A 23 25.23 12.53 -5.56
CA VAL A 23 25.40 13.92 -5.12
C VAL A 23 26.49 14.63 -5.94
N GLU A 24 27.66 14.00 -6.16
CA GLU A 24 28.72 14.56 -7.00
C GLU A 24 28.23 14.85 -8.43
N ARG A 25 27.55 13.90 -9.07
CA ARG A 25 26.96 14.13 -10.40
C ARG A 25 25.90 15.22 -10.43
N SER A 26 25.14 15.36 -9.35
CA SER A 26 24.11 16.42 -9.24
C SER A 26 24.75 17.80 -9.13
N ILE A 27 25.91 17.89 -8.49
CA ILE A 27 26.68 19.13 -8.38
C ILE A 27 27.35 19.47 -9.72
N GLU A 28 27.91 18.48 -10.41
CA GLU A 28 28.63 18.66 -11.69
C GLU A 28 27.67 19.02 -12.85
N ASN A 29 26.40 18.58 -12.80
CA ASN A 29 25.38 18.89 -13.81
C ASN A 29 24.43 20.04 -13.41
N SER A 30 24.67 20.72 -12.30
CA SER A 30 23.92 21.94 -11.99
C SER A 30 24.43 23.06 -12.89
N PRO A 31 23.59 23.69 -13.76
CA PRO A 31 23.99 24.89 -14.47
C PRO A 31 24.35 25.93 -13.41
N GLU A 32 25.55 26.48 -13.54
CA GLU A 32 26.01 27.60 -12.71
C GLU A 32 24.92 28.67 -12.68
N PHE A 33 24.28 28.83 -11.55
CA PHE A 33 23.44 29.99 -11.28
C PHE A 33 24.33 31.17 -11.09
N MET A 34 24.67 31.87 -12.19
CA MET A 34 25.29 33.19 -12.13
C MET A 34 24.26 34.17 -11.57
N PRO A 35 24.56 34.86 -10.49
CA PRO A 35 23.75 35.99 -10.06
C PRO A 35 24.09 37.19 -10.93
N SER A 36 23.29 37.42 -11.96
CA SER A 36 23.32 38.69 -12.70
C SER A 36 22.21 39.60 -12.17
N ASP A 37 22.68 40.67 -11.54
CA ASP A 37 22.11 42.01 -11.55
C ASP A 37 20.78 42.20 -10.78
N LEU A 38 20.98 42.54 -9.51
CA LEU A 38 20.08 43.39 -8.75
C LEU A 38 20.27 44.83 -9.24
N GLU A 39 19.45 45.29 -10.19
CA GLU A 39 19.19 46.72 -10.35
C GLU A 39 17.78 47.05 -9.81
N ALA A 40 17.83 48.06 -8.96
CA ALA A 40 16.71 48.61 -8.25
C ALA A 40 15.74 49.34 -9.18
N GLU A 41 14.45 49.07 -9.10
CA GLU A 41 13.44 50.06 -9.40
C GLU A 41 12.43 50.16 -8.26
N THR A 42 12.52 51.34 -7.66
CA THR A 42 11.56 51.92 -6.73
C THR A 42 10.32 52.40 -7.48
N GLY A 43 9.13 52.10 -6.95
CA GLY A 43 8.00 52.96 -7.31
C GLY A 43 6.64 52.31 -7.21
N GLN A 44 5.93 52.81 -6.24
CA GLN A 44 4.48 53.01 -6.15
C GLN A 44 3.60 51.87 -5.64
N GLY A 45 3.09 52.19 -4.46
CA GLY A 45 2.07 51.51 -3.66
C GLY A 45 0.64 51.72 -4.19
N PRO A 46 -0.37 51.65 -3.32
CA PRO A 46 -1.26 50.50 -3.29
C PRO A 46 -2.64 50.82 -3.87
N SER A 47 -3.35 49.86 -4.38
CA SER A 47 -4.80 49.99 -4.59
C SER A 47 -5.51 48.68 -4.29
N GLU A 48 -6.25 48.75 -3.21
CA GLU A 48 -7.67 48.51 -3.09
C GLU A 48 -8.14 47.07 -3.15
N LEU A 49 -8.47 46.62 -1.95
CA LEU A 49 -9.47 45.55 -1.65
C LEU A 49 -10.87 46.03 -2.05
N PRO A 50 -11.74 45.21 -2.57
CA PRO A 50 -13.19 45.45 -2.42
C PRO A 50 -13.72 44.70 -1.21
N GLU A 51 -14.40 45.49 -0.46
CA GLU A 51 -15.18 45.22 0.76
C GLU A 51 -16.31 44.19 0.56
N SER A 52 -16.54 43.56 1.67
CA SER A 52 -17.72 42.81 2.07
C SER A 52 -19.03 43.46 1.69
N THR A 53 -19.99 42.72 1.16
CA THR A 53 -21.40 43.07 1.21
C THR A 53 -22.14 42.13 2.15
N SER A 54 -22.45 42.70 3.30
CA SER A 54 -23.41 42.25 4.27
C SER A 54 -24.84 42.53 3.76
N ALA A 55 -25.73 41.58 3.81
CA ALA A 55 -27.17 41.76 3.77
C ALA A 55 -27.75 40.75 4.74
N LYS A 56 -28.09 41.20 5.87
CA LYS A 56 -29.29 41.83 6.45
C LYS A 56 -30.47 40.89 6.49
N THR A 57 -30.66 40.44 7.70
CA THR A 57 -31.83 40.02 8.46
C THR A 57 -33.14 40.61 7.95
N GLU A 58 -34.16 39.78 7.79
CA GLU A 58 -35.55 40.20 8.01
C GLU A 58 -36.27 39.15 8.85
N SER A 59 -36.77 39.70 9.94
CA SER A 59 -37.70 39.13 10.90
C SER A 59 -39.14 39.39 10.45
N GLY A 60 -40.02 38.46 10.74
CA GLY A 60 -41.46 38.58 10.64
C GLY A 60 -42.08 37.21 10.84
N ASP A 61 -43.06 36.95 11.55
CA ASP A 61 -43.90 37.67 12.51
C ASP A 61 -44.60 36.62 13.39
N LEU A 62 -44.80 37.01 14.57
CA LEU A 62 -45.63 36.34 15.58
C LEU A 62 -47.09 36.24 15.12
N HIS A 63 -47.73 35.10 15.32
CA HIS A 63 -49.19 35.04 15.42
C HIS A 63 -49.56 34.32 16.71
N GLU A 64 -50.01 35.18 17.62
CA GLU A 64 -50.74 34.83 18.85
C GLU A 64 -52.19 34.38 18.51
N GLY A 65 -52.60 33.42 19.25
CA GLY A 65 -53.81 33.00 19.88
C GLY A 65 -55.21 33.17 19.19
N PRO A 66 -56.28 32.67 19.71
CA PRO A 66 -56.64 32.79 21.13
C PRO A 66 -57.23 31.52 21.79
N SER A 67 -57.12 31.57 23.08
CA SER A 67 -57.92 30.84 24.07
C SER A 67 -59.40 31.05 23.90
N ASN A 68 -60.23 30.01 23.98
CA ASN A 68 -61.59 30.14 24.52
C ASN A 68 -62.01 28.88 25.26
N LEU A 69 -62.16 29.10 26.52
CA LEU A 69 -62.95 28.32 27.45
C LEU A 69 -64.41 28.28 27.00
N VAL A 70 -64.95 27.08 26.90
CA VAL A 70 -66.40 26.90 27.22
C VAL A 70 -66.51 25.64 28.05
N ARG A 71 -66.96 25.94 29.24
CA ARG A 71 -67.41 25.01 30.27
C ARG A 71 -68.90 24.84 30.02
N ASP A 72 -69.34 23.64 29.81
CA ASP A 72 -70.73 23.28 30.04
C ASP A 72 -70.87 21.92 30.62
N SER A 73 -71.39 21.92 31.81
CA SER A 73 -71.90 20.83 32.61
C SER A 73 -73.20 20.31 32.02
N PHE A 74 -73.27 18.99 31.77
CA PHE A 74 -74.60 18.34 31.80
C PHE A 74 -74.49 16.98 32.53
N LEU A 75 -75.33 16.92 33.54
CA LEU A 75 -75.75 15.86 34.42
C LEU A 75 -76.16 14.59 33.59
N SER A 76 -75.62 13.48 33.95
CA SER A 76 -76.11 12.15 33.59
C SER A 76 -77.09 11.66 34.67
N PRO A 77 -78.05 10.89 34.31
CA PRO A 77 -78.64 9.92 35.22
C PRO A 77 -78.17 8.53 34.87
N TYR A 78 -77.72 7.81 35.87
CA TYR A 78 -77.50 6.36 35.88
C TYR A 78 -78.76 5.60 35.52
N PRO A 79 -78.58 4.44 34.89
CA PRO A 79 -79.15 3.25 35.48
C PRO A 79 -78.09 2.17 35.80
N ASP A 80 -78.29 1.55 36.92
CA ASP A 80 -77.63 0.35 37.38
C ASP A 80 -77.84 -0.77 36.38
N ASP A 81 -76.72 -1.29 35.82
CA ASP A 81 -76.73 -2.59 35.15
C ASP A 81 -75.44 -3.37 35.46
N GLU A 82 -75.67 -4.40 36.22
CA GLU A 82 -74.99 -5.68 36.27
C GLU A 82 -73.48 -5.76 36.20
N ILE A 83 -72.88 -6.00 37.37
CA ILE A 83 -71.51 -6.45 37.52
C ILE A 83 -71.39 -7.81 36.82
N HIS A 84 -70.94 -7.84 35.57
CA HIS A 84 -70.36 -9.03 34.99
C HIS A 84 -68.94 -9.18 35.56
N ASP A 85 -68.81 -10.15 36.43
CA ASP A 85 -67.53 -10.72 36.86
C ASP A 85 -66.88 -11.41 35.64
N GLU A 86 -66.22 -10.58 34.79
CA GLU A 86 -65.33 -11.10 33.78
C GLU A 86 -64.02 -11.52 34.48
N GLY A 87 -63.87 -12.80 34.58
CA GLY A 87 -62.72 -13.46 35.13
C GLY A 87 -61.43 -12.84 34.55
N ILE A 88 -60.64 -12.29 35.45
CA ILE A 88 -59.24 -11.92 35.17
C ILE A 88 -58.52 -13.18 34.77
N GLU A 89 -58.43 -13.43 33.45
CA GLU A 89 -57.52 -14.47 32.95
C GLU A 89 -56.11 -14.08 33.45
N PRO A 90 -55.37 -15.04 34.05
CA PRO A 90 -54.04 -14.79 34.49
C PRO A 90 -53.20 -14.42 33.23
N GLU A 91 -52.65 -13.20 33.20
CA GLU A 91 -51.66 -12.80 32.20
C GLU A 91 -50.61 -13.90 32.13
N ASP A 92 -50.54 -14.53 30.94
CA ASP A 92 -49.53 -15.51 30.55
C ASP A 92 -48.15 -14.89 30.86
N GLU A 93 -47.56 -15.26 32.00
CA GLU A 93 -46.20 -14.92 32.36
C GLU A 93 -45.26 -15.53 31.33
N ARG A 94 -45.13 -14.83 30.20
CA ARG A 94 -44.06 -15.16 29.24
C ARG A 94 -42.75 -15.13 30.00
N PRO A 95 -41.98 -16.19 30.00
CA PRO A 95 -40.74 -16.27 30.77
C PRO A 95 -39.83 -15.12 30.33
N ARG A 96 -39.62 -14.13 31.20
CA ARG A 96 -38.60 -13.08 31.02
C ARG A 96 -37.29 -13.81 30.85
N LYS A 97 -36.82 -13.91 29.58
CA LYS A 97 -35.50 -14.45 29.23
C LYS A 97 -34.48 -13.71 30.08
N LYS A 98 -33.82 -14.45 30.97
CA LYS A 98 -32.87 -13.91 31.93
C LYS A 98 -31.79 -13.14 31.14
N PRO A 99 -31.56 -11.84 31.40
CA PRO A 99 -30.64 -11.00 30.62
C PRO A 99 -29.21 -11.56 30.59
N VAL A 100 -28.83 -12.39 31.59
CA VAL A 100 -27.54 -13.04 31.69
C VAL A 100 -27.23 -13.97 30.51
N LYS A 101 -28.24 -14.72 30.01
CA LYS A 101 -28.04 -15.58 28.83
C LYS A 101 -27.74 -14.77 27.56
N SER A 102 -28.45 -13.66 27.41
CA SER A 102 -28.23 -12.77 26.27
C SER A 102 -26.81 -12.16 26.30
N PHE A 103 -26.32 -11.76 27.47
CA PHE A 103 -24.95 -11.26 27.59
C PHE A 103 -23.89 -12.30 27.30
N LEU A 104 -24.10 -13.57 27.68
CA LEU A 104 -23.19 -14.65 27.38
C LEU A 104 -23.17 -14.95 25.87
N GLU A 105 -24.33 -14.97 25.24
CA GLU A 105 -24.44 -15.19 23.78
C GLU A 105 -23.74 -14.08 22.99
N TRP A 106 -23.97 -12.82 23.34
CA TRP A 106 -23.26 -11.68 22.71
C TRP A 106 -21.76 -11.70 22.99
N GLY A 107 -21.36 -12.07 24.21
CA GLY A 107 -19.95 -12.23 24.57
C GLY A 107 -19.26 -13.33 23.74
N ALA A 108 -19.93 -14.46 23.53
CA ALA A 108 -19.41 -15.55 22.69
C ALA A 108 -19.26 -15.11 21.22
N VAL A 109 -20.22 -14.36 20.68
CA VAL A 109 -20.16 -13.83 19.31
C VAL A 109 -18.99 -12.86 19.17
N ILE A 110 -18.82 -11.92 20.10
CA ILE A 110 -17.71 -10.95 20.10
C ILE A 110 -16.37 -11.67 20.22
N LEU A 111 -16.26 -12.63 21.14
CA LEU A 111 -15.03 -13.41 21.29
C LEU A 111 -14.70 -14.22 20.05
N GLY A 112 -15.70 -14.83 19.42
CA GLY A 112 -15.55 -15.56 18.15
C GLY A 112 -15.08 -14.64 17.03
N ALA A 113 -15.69 -13.46 16.91
CA ALA A 113 -15.29 -12.45 15.91
C ALA A 113 -13.85 -11.95 16.14
N LEU A 114 -13.47 -11.70 17.39
CA LEU A 114 -12.09 -11.31 17.74
C LEU A 114 -11.09 -12.42 17.44
N LEU A 115 -11.44 -13.66 17.72
CA LEU A 115 -10.61 -14.83 17.39
C LEU A 115 -10.39 -14.93 15.89
N VAL A 116 -11.46 -14.83 15.08
CA VAL A 116 -11.37 -14.85 13.62
C VAL A 116 -10.52 -13.68 13.11
N ALA A 117 -10.74 -12.47 13.62
CA ALA A 117 -9.94 -11.30 13.25
C ALA A 117 -8.45 -11.47 13.60
N PHE A 118 -8.16 -12.07 14.75
CA PHE A 118 -6.79 -12.40 15.18
C PHE A 118 -6.13 -13.43 14.25
N LEU A 119 -6.87 -14.48 13.87
CA LEU A 119 -6.38 -15.50 12.93
C LEU A 119 -6.10 -14.88 11.56
N ILE A 120 -7.01 -14.04 11.04
CA ILE A 120 -6.82 -13.32 9.79
C ILE A 120 -5.56 -12.46 9.87
N LYS A 121 -5.44 -11.62 10.90
CA LYS A 121 -4.28 -10.74 11.09
C LYS A 121 -2.97 -11.52 11.18
N THR A 122 -2.96 -12.66 11.87
CA THR A 122 -1.73 -13.41 12.14
C THR A 122 -1.28 -14.26 10.95
N PHE A 123 -2.21 -14.89 10.25
CA PHE A 123 -1.89 -15.89 9.23
C PHE A 123 -2.05 -15.40 7.80
N LEU A 124 -2.96 -14.45 7.54
CA LEU A 124 -3.28 -14.01 6.18
C LEU A 124 -2.57 -12.73 5.77
N MET A 125 -2.44 -11.78 6.67
CA MET A 125 -1.97 -10.42 6.32
C MET A 125 -0.90 -9.92 7.27
N GLN A 126 0.12 -9.27 6.70
CA GLN A 126 1.18 -8.61 7.47
C GLN A 126 1.46 -7.23 6.90
N ALA A 127 1.58 -6.24 7.80
CA ALA A 127 2.03 -4.90 7.41
C ALA A 127 3.55 -4.83 7.43
N TYR A 128 4.13 -4.32 6.34
CA TYR A 128 5.56 -4.08 6.20
C TYR A 128 5.82 -2.58 6.11
N TYR A 129 6.91 -2.15 6.73
CA TYR A 129 7.46 -0.80 6.60
C TYR A 129 8.46 -0.77 5.46
N ILE A 130 8.47 0.30 4.68
CA ILE A 130 9.41 0.49 3.56
C ILE A 130 10.61 1.34 4.03
N PRO A 131 11.77 0.72 4.23
CA PRO A 131 12.94 1.42 4.76
C PRO A 131 13.81 2.08 3.68
N SER A 132 13.65 1.71 2.40
CA SER A 132 14.52 2.13 1.31
C SER A 132 13.75 2.70 0.12
N SER A 133 14.44 3.46 -0.72
CA SER A 133 13.88 4.08 -1.93
C SER A 133 13.86 3.16 -3.15
N SER A 134 14.22 1.88 -3.03
CA SER A 134 14.37 0.97 -4.20
C SER A 134 13.09 0.77 -5.01
N MET A 135 11.92 1.07 -4.46
CA MET A 135 10.62 1.00 -5.12
C MET A 135 10.01 2.37 -5.46
N ALA A 136 10.79 3.45 -5.34
CA ALA A 136 10.34 4.76 -5.80
C ALA A 136 10.17 4.79 -7.34
N PRO A 137 9.16 5.47 -7.87
CA PRO A 137 8.20 6.33 -7.19
C PRO A 137 6.98 5.60 -6.61
N THR A 138 6.80 4.30 -6.90
CA THR A 138 5.61 3.52 -6.49
C THR A 138 5.45 3.46 -4.98
N LEU A 139 6.55 3.18 -4.27
CA LEU A 139 6.60 3.19 -2.80
C LEU A 139 7.72 4.12 -2.35
N GLN A 140 7.45 4.91 -1.31
CA GLN A 140 8.40 5.83 -0.72
C GLN A 140 8.91 5.30 0.62
N VAL A 141 10.07 5.82 1.05
CA VAL A 141 10.58 5.55 2.40
C VAL A 141 9.56 6.03 3.43
N GLY A 142 9.24 5.19 4.40
CA GLY A 142 8.23 5.47 5.41
C GLY A 142 6.83 4.94 5.11
N ASP A 143 6.57 4.50 3.88
CA ASP A 143 5.31 3.86 3.53
C ASP A 143 5.10 2.57 4.34
N ARG A 144 3.82 2.22 4.54
CA ARG A 144 3.45 0.91 5.08
C ARG A 144 2.54 0.21 4.08
N VAL A 145 2.92 -0.99 3.73
CA VAL A 145 2.19 -1.83 2.78
C VAL A 145 1.60 -3.05 3.47
N LEU A 146 0.44 -3.47 3.02
CA LEU A 146 -0.19 -4.72 3.47
C LEU A 146 0.15 -5.83 2.49
N VAL A 147 0.66 -6.92 3.03
CA VAL A 147 1.10 -8.10 2.29
C VAL A 147 0.16 -9.26 2.58
N ASN A 148 -0.36 -9.87 1.54
CA ASN A 148 -1.14 -11.10 1.61
C ASN A 148 -0.20 -12.30 1.47
N LYS A 149 -0.10 -13.12 2.51
CA LYS A 149 0.76 -14.30 2.56
C LYS A 149 0.15 -15.55 1.89
N LEU A 150 -1.14 -15.51 1.62
CA LEU A 150 -1.83 -16.64 0.99
C LEU A 150 -1.90 -16.51 -0.54
N SER A 151 -1.59 -15.35 -1.10
CA SER A 151 -1.71 -15.09 -2.55
C SER A 151 -1.09 -16.22 -3.37
N TYR A 152 0.13 -16.61 -3.02
CA TYR A 152 0.91 -17.60 -3.76
C TYR A 152 0.85 -19.04 -3.18
N LYS A 153 -0.04 -19.26 -2.21
CA LYS A 153 -0.43 -20.62 -1.79
C LYS A 153 -1.65 -21.13 -2.54
N VAL A 154 -2.41 -20.24 -3.16
CA VAL A 154 -3.69 -20.52 -3.83
C VAL A 154 -3.67 -20.10 -5.30
N GLY A 155 -2.77 -19.20 -5.68
CA GLY A 155 -2.61 -18.70 -7.05
C GLY A 155 -1.14 -18.50 -7.39
N ASP A 156 -0.87 -18.23 -8.66
CA ASP A 156 0.47 -18.10 -9.23
C ASP A 156 1.00 -16.66 -9.08
N ILE A 157 2.31 -16.51 -9.15
CA ILE A 157 2.97 -15.22 -9.21
C ILE A 157 2.76 -14.64 -10.61
N GLY A 158 2.27 -13.40 -10.66
CA GLY A 158 2.01 -12.68 -11.90
C GLY A 158 3.07 -11.63 -12.21
N ARG A 159 3.35 -11.40 -13.51
CA ARG A 159 4.16 -10.25 -13.94
C ARG A 159 3.52 -8.94 -13.47
N GLY A 160 4.33 -8.06 -12.90
CA GLY A 160 3.90 -6.78 -12.33
C GLY A 160 3.54 -6.84 -10.85
N ASP A 161 3.41 -8.01 -10.24
CA ASP A 161 3.16 -8.16 -8.81
C ASP A 161 4.29 -7.56 -7.98
N LEU A 162 3.92 -6.88 -6.89
CA LEU A 162 4.87 -6.44 -5.87
C LEU A 162 5.05 -7.56 -4.85
N VAL A 163 6.18 -8.23 -4.88
CA VAL A 163 6.47 -9.37 -3.99
C VAL A 163 7.37 -8.96 -2.85
N VAL A 164 7.03 -9.43 -1.65
CA VAL A 164 7.93 -9.43 -0.50
C VAL A 164 8.57 -10.78 -0.40
N PHE A 165 9.89 -10.84 -0.34
CA PHE A 165 10.65 -12.09 -0.31
C PHE A 165 11.85 -12.00 0.62
N ARG A 166 12.32 -13.14 1.07
CA ARG A 166 13.55 -13.25 1.88
C ARG A 166 14.76 -12.96 1.01
N ARG A 167 15.65 -12.13 1.50
CA ARG A 167 16.88 -11.79 0.77
C ARG A 167 17.68 -13.04 0.44
N PRO A 168 18.05 -13.25 -0.82
CA PRO A 168 19.06 -14.26 -1.16
C PRO A 168 20.40 -13.81 -0.56
N SER A 169 20.86 -14.44 0.49
CA SER A 169 22.17 -14.15 1.03
C SER A 169 22.78 -15.40 1.63
N THR A 170 24.04 -15.61 1.32
CA THR A 170 24.91 -16.60 1.95
C THR A 170 25.44 -16.12 3.30
N GLU A 171 25.21 -14.87 3.66
CA GLU A 171 25.64 -14.27 4.92
C GLU A 171 24.45 -14.06 5.87
N ASP A 172 24.54 -14.58 7.07
CA ASP A 172 23.54 -14.48 8.14
C ASP A 172 23.58 -13.08 8.82
N THR A 173 23.42 -12.03 8.01
CA THR A 173 23.43 -10.63 8.47
C THR A 173 22.03 -10.10 8.79
N GLY A 174 21.19 -10.93 9.44
CA GLY A 174 19.86 -10.53 9.86
C GLY A 174 18.83 -10.62 8.72
N LYS A 175 17.68 -11.21 9.03
CA LYS A 175 16.56 -11.40 8.10
C LYS A 175 15.98 -10.06 7.69
N THR A 176 16.38 -9.52 6.56
CA THR A 176 15.74 -8.37 5.93
C THR A 176 14.96 -8.84 4.73
N ASP A 177 13.64 -8.81 4.84
CA ASP A 177 12.77 -9.03 3.69
C ASP A 177 12.92 -7.86 2.71
N LEU A 178 12.94 -8.17 1.42
CA LEU A 178 12.99 -7.19 0.33
C LEU A 178 11.63 -7.11 -0.33
N ILE A 179 11.34 -5.94 -0.93
CA ILE A 179 10.18 -5.78 -1.80
C ILE A 179 10.65 -5.36 -3.18
N LYS A 180 10.17 -6.06 -4.22
CA LYS A 180 10.48 -5.79 -5.63
C LYS A 180 9.25 -6.11 -6.50
N ARG A 181 9.33 -5.72 -7.77
CA ARG A 181 8.31 -6.03 -8.77
C ARG A 181 8.75 -7.20 -9.64
N VAL A 182 7.84 -8.14 -9.86
CA VAL A 182 8.04 -9.27 -10.79
C VAL A 182 8.07 -8.75 -12.22
N ILE A 183 9.16 -9.04 -12.92
CA ILE A 183 9.40 -8.61 -14.30
C ILE A 183 9.38 -9.81 -15.25
N GLY A 184 9.92 -10.93 -14.83
CA GLY A 184 9.95 -12.16 -15.61
C GLY A 184 9.48 -13.34 -14.80
N LEU A 185 8.90 -14.31 -15.49
CA LEU A 185 8.37 -15.56 -14.95
C LEU A 185 9.22 -16.75 -15.41
N GLU A 186 9.00 -17.92 -14.82
CA GLU A 186 9.71 -19.16 -15.19
C GLU A 186 9.68 -19.44 -16.69
N GLY A 187 10.79 -19.93 -17.22
CA GLY A 187 10.95 -20.28 -18.64
C GLY A 187 11.02 -19.09 -19.60
N GLU A 188 10.97 -17.85 -19.10
CA GLU A 188 11.09 -16.66 -19.93
C GLU A 188 12.54 -16.19 -20.05
N LEU A 189 12.90 -15.70 -21.24
CA LEU A 189 14.16 -15.02 -21.47
C LEU A 189 13.98 -13.51 -21.26
N ILE A 190 14.68 -12.98 -20.27
CA ILE A 190 14.76 -11.53 -20.03
C ILE A 190 16.04 -11.02 -20.68
N GLU A 191 15.92 -9.96 -21.48
CA GLU A 191 17.04 -9.25 -22.07
C GLU A 191 16.94 -7.77 -21.73
N ILE A 192 18.05 -7.14 -21.35
CA ILE A 192 18.14 -5.70 -21.08
C ILE A 192 19.12 -5.11 -22.06
N ILE A 193 18.62 -4.35 -23.03
CA ILE A 193 19.37 -3.79 -24.14
C ILE A 193 18.97 -2.32 -24.33
N ASP A 194 19.93 -1.43 -24.41
CA ASP A 194 19.73 0.01 -24.63
C ASP A 194 18.70 0.63 -23.63
N GLY A 195 18.81 0.23 -22.37
CA GLY A 195 17.95 0.74 -21.30
C GLY A 195 16.50 0.22 -21.31
N ARG A 196 16.17 -0.76 -22.15
CA ARG A 196 14.85 -1.38 -22.29
C ARG A 196 14.89 -2.85 -21.93
N ILE A 197 13.78 -3.31 -21.36
CA ILE A 197 13.58 -4.72 -21.06
C ILE A 197 12.80 -5.36 -22.20
N TYR A 198 13.31 -6.48 -22.65
CA TYR A 198 12.65 -7.36 -23.59
C TYR A 198 12.35 -8.68 -22.91
N VAL A 199 11.20 -9.26 -23.22
CA VAL A 199 10.75 -10.56 -22.73
C VAL A 199 10.44 -11.45 -23.91
N THR A 200 10.98 -12.65 -23.88
CA THR A 200 10.56 -13.76 -24.75
C THR A 200 9.86 -14.78 -23.87
N GLU A 201 8.56 -14.96 -24.08
CA GLU A 201 7.73 -15.88 -23.29
C GLU A 201 8.17 -17.33 -23.50
N SER A 202 7.95 -18.17 -22.50
CA SER A 202 8.24 -19.61 -22.56
C SER A 202 7.59 -20.27 -23.79
N GLY A 203 8.38 -21.01 -24.57
CA GLY A 203 7.92 -21.64 -25.79
C GLY A 203 7.71 -20.72 -27.00
N SER A 204 7.96 -19.42 -26.86
CA SER A 204 7.89 -18.42 -27.94
C SER A 204 9.28 -18.14 -28.51
N SER A 205 9.35 -17.78 -29.81
CA SER A 205 10.54 -17.19 -30.41
C SER A 205 10.43 -15.67 -30.61
N THR A 206 9.32 -15.06 -30.16
CA THR A 206 9.04 -13.65 -30.41
C THR A 206 9.43 -12.83 -29.18
N ARG A 207 10.44 -11.98 -29.35
CA ARG A 207 10.87 -10.99 -28.37
C ARG A 207 9.92 -9.79 -28.37
N GLN A 208 9.44 -9.39 -27.20
CA GLN A 208 8.56 -8.25 -27.02
C GLN A 208 9.17 -7.23 -26.03
N VAL A 209 8.99 -5.93 -26.30
CA VAL A 209 9.37 -4.89 -25.33
C VAL A 209 8.40 -4.92 -24.17
N LEU A 210 8.91 -4.98 -22.94
CA LEU A 210 8.08 -4.88 -21.75
C LEU A 210 7.55 -3.46 -21.58
N VAL A 211 6.22 -3.32 -21.53
CA VAL A 211 5.56 -2.04 -21.25
C VAL A 211 5.42 -1.87 -19.75
N GLU A 212 5.96 -0.78 -19.20
CA GLU A 212 6.04 -0.53 -17.77
C GLU A 212 5.35 0.79 -17.39
N PRO A 213 4.00 0.80 -17.31
CA PRO A 213 3.22 2.03 -17.13
C PRO A 213 3.37 2.67 -15.75
N TYR A 214 3.97 1.98 -14.80
CA TYR A 214 4.28 2.44 -13.44
C TYR A 214 5.58 3.27 -13.36
N LEU A 215 6.37 3.29 -14.43
CA LEU A 215 7.60 4.07 -14.55
C LEU A 215 7.40 5.31 -15.43
N SER A 216 8.28 6.29 -15.25
CA SER A 216 8.39 7.40 -16.20
C SER A 216 8.92 6.89 -17.56
N SER A 217 8.43 7.48 -18.64
CA SER A 217 8.92 7.16 -20.00
C SER A 217 10.41 7.46 -20.21
N SER A 218 11.02 8.25 -19.35
CA SER A 218 12.44 8.55 -19.34
C SER A 218 13.29 7.58 -18.51
N THR A 219 12.65 6.61 -17.82
CA THR A 219 13.38 5.66 -16.99
C THR A 219 14.11 4.65 -17.87
N SER A 220 15.43 4.57 -17.70
CA SER A 220 16.30 3.58 -18.32
C SER A 220 16.63 2.45 -17.33
N THR A 221 16.68 1.22 -17.82
CA THR A 221 17.11 0.06 -17.04
C THR A 221 18.50 -0.36 -17.49
N GLU A 222 19.50 -0.02 -16.69
CA GLU A 222 20.88 -0.36 -16.99
C GLU A 222 21.32 -1.61 -16.23
N ILE A 223 22.27 -2.34 -16.79
CA ILE A 223 23.00 -3.43 -16.12
C ILE A 223 24.46 -2.98 -16.00
N PRO A 224 24.87 -2.41 -14.87
CA PRO A 224 26.26 -2.03 -14.69
C PRO A 224 27.17 -3.27 -14.71
N ASN A 225 28.07 -3.36 -15.69
CA ASN A 225 29.06 -4.46 -15.87
C ASN A 225 28.46 -5.86 -16.14
N GLY A 226 27.27 -5.94 -16.77
CA GLY A 226 26.58 -7.20 -17.03
C GLY A 226 25.81 -7.73 -15.82
N PHE A 227 25.08 -8.82 -16.01
CA PHE A 227 24.47 -9.54 -14.87
C PHE A 227 25.56 -10.11 -13.98
N GLN A 228 25.47 -9.82 -12.66
CA GLN A 228 26.54 -10.17 -11.72
C GLN A 228 26.45 -11.59 -11.20
N ASP A 229 25.23 -12.08 -10.97
CA ASP A 229 24.97 -13.47 -10.61
C ASP A 229 24.26 -14.16 -11.77
N THR A 230 25.03 -14.82 -12.60
CA THR A 230 24.53 -15.60 -13.74
C THR A 230 24.29 -17.07 -13.41
N ASP A 231 24.78 -17.52 -12.25
CA ASP A 231 24.65 -18.94 -11.84
C ASP A 231 23.19 -19.30 -11.50
N SER A 232 22.40 -18.31 -11.12
CA SER A 232 20.97 -18.49 -10.85
C SER A 232 20.08 -18.46 -12.11
N CYS A 233 20.63 -18.17 -13.29
CA CYS A 233 19.93 -18.27 -14.57
C CYS A 233 20.16 -19.66 -15.17
N GLU A 234 19.17 -20.22 -15.87
CA GLU A 234 19.34 -21.46 -16.60
C GLU A 234 20.36 -21.30 -17.75
N VAL A 235 20.25 -20.17 -18.47
CA VAL A 235 21.24 -19.71 -19.47
C VAL A 235 21.38 -18.20 -19.29
N ALA A 236 22.62 -17.72 -19.29
CA ALA A 236 22.89 -16.29 -19.12
C ALA A 236 23.92 -15.76 -20.09
N THR A 237 23.79 -14.48 -20.41
CA THR A 237 24.82 -13.66 -21.04
C THR A 237 25.02 -12.39 -20.23
N GLU A 238 25.88 -11.47 -20.65
CA GLU A 238 26.03 -10.17 -19.99
C GLU A 238 24.72 -9.35 -19.95
N THR A 239 23.80 -9.58 -20.88
CA THR A 239 22.56 -8.79 -21.03
C THR A 239 21.29 -9.63 -20.99
N SER A 240 21.39 -10.96 -20.84
CA SER A 240 20.22 -11.84 -20.85
C SER A 240 20.27 -12.90 -19.75
N CYS A 241 19.10 -13.32 -19.30
CA CYS A 241 18.91 -14.38 -18.32
C CYS A 241 17.66 -15.18 -18.68
N LEU A 242 17.83 -16.48 -18.92
CA LEU A 242 16.73 -17.44 -18.98
C LEU A 242 16.36 -17.84 -17.56
N ILE A 243 15.12 -17.57 -17.19
CA ILE A 243 14.63 -17.80 -15.83
C ILE A 243 14.34 -19.29 -15.65
N PRO A 244 14.95 -19.95 -14.64
CA PRO A 244 14.67 -21.36 -14.36
C PRO A 244 13.22 -21.60 -13.92
N GLU A 245 12.82 -22.87 -13.96
CA GLU A 245 11.53 -23.32 -13.38
C GLU A 245 11.46 -23.01 -11.88
N ASN A 246 10.30 -22.53 -11.39
CA ASN A 246 10.06 -22.09 -10.02
C ASN A 246 10.87 -20.85 -9.59
N TYR A 247 11.34 -20.05 -10.54
CA TYR A 247 12.05 -18.80 -10.27
C TYR A 247 11.33 -17.61 -10.91
N VAL A 248 11.51 -16.44 -10.32
CA VAL A 248 11.02 -15.16 -10.87
C VAL A 248 12.14 -14.12 -10.91
N PHE A 249 12.12 -13.30 -11.95
CA PHE A 249 13.05 -12.19 -12.12
C PHE A 249 12.41 -10.92 -11.61
N VAL A 250 13.03 -10.25 -10.64
CA VAL A 250 12.45 -9.11 -9.93
C VAL A 250 13.33 -7.87 -10.05
N LEU A 251 12.69 -6.70 -10.26
CA LEU A 251 13.37 -5.40 -10.29
C LEU A 251 12.73 -4.40 -9.31
N GLY A 252 13.54 -3.47 -8.84
CA GLY A 252 13.04 -2.28 -8.17
C GLY A 252 12.52 -1.25 -9.16
N ASP A 253 11.46 -0.54 -8.81
CA ASP A 253 10.92 0.54 -9.65
C ASP A 253 11.93 1.70 -9.75
N ASN A 254 12.75 1.91 -8.72
CA ASN A 254 13.91 2.79 -8.80
C ASN A 254 15.08 2.06 -9.48
N ARG A 255 15.08 2.01 -10.80
CA ARG A 255 16.04 1.27 -11.63
C ARG A 255 17.49 1.64 -11.33
N ALA A 256 17.78 2.90 -11.08
CA ALA A 256 19.13 3.38 -10.80
C ALA A 256 19.57 3.12 -9.34
N GLY A 257 18.62 3.02 -8.40
CA GLY A 257 18.88 2.89 -6.97
C GLY A 257 18.38 1.58 -6.36
N SER A 258 18.32 0.49 -7.13
CA SER A 258 17.85 -0.80 -6.65
C SER A 258 18.89 -1.90 -6.84
N ARG A 259 19.16 -2.64 -5.77
CA ARG A 259 19.84 -3.94 -5.85
C ARG A 259 18.77 -5.01 -5.99
N ASP A 260 18.71 -5.66 -7.15
CA ASP A 260 17.66 -6.59 -7.56
C ASP A 260 18.23 -7.73 -8.43
N SER A 261 17.42 -8.44 -9.21
CA SER A 261 17.86 -9.59 -10.01
C SER A 261 18.99 -9.28 -11.00
N ARG A 262 19.28 -8.05 -11.30
CA ARG A 262 20.48 -7.66 -12.06
C ARG A 262 21.78 -7.97 -11.31
N PHE A 263 21.69 -8.07 -9.97
CA PHE A 263 22.83 -8.27 -9.08
C PHE A 263 22.85 -9.66 -8.44
N PHE A 264 21.69 -10.23 -8.10
CA PHE A 264 21.59 -11.50 -7.39
C PHE A 264 20.84 -12.59 -8.18
N GLY A 265 20.58 -12.34 -9.47
CA GLY A 265 19.85 -13.29 -10.32
C GLY A 265 18.36 -13.41 -10.01
N PRO A 266 17.65 -14.30 -10.69
CA PRO A 266 16.29 -14.67 -10.36
C PRO A 266 16.20 -15.26 -8.95
N ILE A 267 15.05 -15.12 -8.30
CA ILE A 267 14.80 -15.63 -6.96
C ILE A 267 13.86 -16.83 -7.01
N ASP A 268 14.12 -17.81 -6.15
CA ASP A 268 13.25 -18.96 -5.95
C ASP A 268 11.89 -18.51 -5.39
N GLU A 269 10.79 -19.03 -5.94
CA GLU A 269 9.42 -18.72 -5.48
C GLU A 269 9.19 -19.10 -4.02
N ASP A 270 9.88 -20.10 -3.49
CA ASP A 270 9.84 -20.49 -2.08
C ASP A 270 10.40 -19.38 -1.14
N MET A 271 11.18 -18.46 -1.66
CA MET A 271 11.63 -17.28 -0.90
C MET A 271 10.52 -16.23 -0.75
N VAL A 272 9.48 -16.29 -1.57
CA VAL A 272 8.42 -15.27 -1.57
C VAL A 272 7.53 -15.43 -0.36
N VAL A 273 7.42 -14.37 0.42
CA VAL A 273 6.58 -14.28 1.63
C VAL A 273 5.14 -13.98 1.28
N GLY A 274 4.92 -13.16 0.23
CA GLY A 274 3.58 -12.80 -0.23
C GLY A 274 3.55 -11.56 -1.12
N ARG A 275 2.33 -11.21 -1.55
CA ARG A 275 2.03 -10.10 -2.45
C ARG A 275 1.68 -8.85 -1.67
N ALA A 276 2.37 -7.74 -1.90
CA ALA A 276 1.96 -6.43 -1.45
C ALA A 276 0.85 -5.91 -2.37
N PHE A 277 -0.32 -5.58 -1.81
CA PHE A 277 -1.49 -5.23 -2.61
C PHE A 277 -2.13 -3.90 -2.24
N ILE A 278 -1.77 -3.34 -1.09
CA ILE A 278 -2.29 -2.03 -0.65
C ILE A 278 -1.20 -1.24 0.09
N ARG A 279 -1.06 0.04 -0.23
CA ARG A 279 -0.31 1.00 0.58
C ARG A 279 -1.26 1.60 1.60
N LEU A 280 -1.00 1.32 2.91
CA LEU A 280 -1.85 1.75 4.03
C LEU A 280 -1.48 3.12 4.58
N TRP A 281 -0.21 3.47 4.54
CA TRP A 281 0.31 4.70 5.13
C TRP A 281 1.31 5.38 4.20
N PRO A 282 1.31 6.71 4.14
CA PRO A 282 0.39 7.64 4.81
C PRO A 282 -1.05 7.51 4.28
N ILE A 283 -2.05 7.79 5.14
CA ILE A 283 -3.48 7.63 4.80
C ILE A 283 -3.87 8.48 3.58
N SER A 284 -3.23 9.65 3.41
CA SER A 284 -3.41 10.52 2.24
C SER A 284 -2.98 9.87 0.92
N SER A 285 -2.20 8.80 0.99
CA SER A 285 -1.67 8.05 -0.16
C SER A 285 -2.18 6.62 -0.22
N LEU A 286 -3.30 6.32 0.45
CA LEU A 286 -3.94 5.01 0.41
C LEU A 286 -4.23 4.62 -1.04
N LYS A 287 -3.68 3.48 -1.49
CA LYS A 287 -3.80 3.04 -2.89
C LYS A 287 -3.64 1.52 -2.99
N PHE A 288 -4.41 0.89 -3.87
CA PHE A 288 -4.12 -0.46 -4.35
C PHE A 288 -2.88 -0.44 -5.25
N LEU A 289 -2.07 -1.48 -5.14
CA LEU A 289 -0.78 -1.60 -5.82
C LEU A 289 -0.85 -2.58 -6.97
#